data_71255db414d3f84b947f1fb2bea60171
#
_entry.id   71255db414d3f84b947f1fb2bea60171
#
_cell.length_a   1.000
_cell.length_b   1.000
_cell.length_c   1.000
_cell.angle_alpha   90.00
_cell.angle_beta   90.00
_cell.angle_gamma   90.00
#
_symmetry.space_group_name_H-M   'P 1'
#
loop_
_entity.id
_entity.type
_entity.pdbx_description
1 polymer ?
#
loop_
_entity_poly.entity_id
_entity_poly.type
_entity_poly.pdbx_seq_one_letter_code
_entity_poly.pdbx_strand_id
1 'polypeptide(L)'
;IGRTCVATGTRLHLIEPLGFSLSEKAIKRAGMDYWKDLDVTTYLDYEEFLEKNPGAKIYYATTKGLQTYTDVRFEDDCYIMFGKESAGIPEEILMKHKENCIRIPMINDIRSLNLSNSVAIVLYEALRQNNFDHMQLQGELHDHKWK
;
A
#
# COMPACT_ATOMS: atom_id res chain seq x y z
N ILE A 1 6.70 -4.09 3.24
CA ILE A 1 5.31 -3.99 2.75
C ILE A 1 4.48 -5.17 3.23
N GLY A 2 4.99 -6.38 3.07
CA GLY A 2 4.26 -7.57 3.51
C GLY A 2 3.94 -7.57 4.99
N ARG A 3 4.90 -7.18 5.83
CA ARG A 3 4.66 -7.10 7.27
C ARG A 3 3.56 -6.11 7.61
N THR A 4 3.56 -4.95 6.95
CA THR A 4 2.52 -3.95 7.15
C THR A 4 1.15 -4.49 6.76
N CYS A 5 1.07 -5.22 5.65
CA CYS A 5 -0.18 -5.83 5.20
C CYS A 5 -0.70 -6.86 6.20
N VAL A 6 0.18 -7.71 6.75
CA VAL A 6 -0.22 -8.68 7.76
C VAL A 6 -0.69 -7.97 9.03
N ALA A 7 0.06 -6.95 9.47
CA ALA A 7 -0.26 -6.22 10.70
C ALA A 7 -1.60 -5.50 10.63
N THR A 8 -2.06 -5.16 9.43
CA THR A 8 -3.29 -4.39 9.23
C THR A 8 -4.44 -5.21 8.64
N GLY A 9 -4.20 -6.48 8.31
CA GLY A 9 -5.20 -7.32 7.65
C GLY A 9 -5.50 -6.87 6.22
N THR A 10 -4.55 -6.22 5.58
CA THR A 10 -4.71 -5.69 4.22
C THR A 10 -4.24 -6.71 3.19
N ARG A 11 -5.01 -6.87 2.12
CA ARG A 11 -4.63 -7.74 1.01
C ARG A 11 -3.56 -7.06 0.16
N LEU A 12 -2.59 -7.84 -0.29
CA LEU A 12 -1.52 -7.36 -1.15
C LEU A 12 -1.73 -7.89 -2.55
N HIS A 13 -1.77 -6.98 -3.52
CA HIS A 13 -1.89 -7.30 -4.94
C HIS A 13 -0.60 -6.90 -5.62
N LEU A 14 0.05 -7.85 -6.29
CA LEU A 14 1.31 -7.62 -6.97
C LEU A 14 1.11 -7.73 -8.47
N ILE A 15 1.51 -6.69 -9.19
CA ILE A 15 1.40 -6.64 -10.65
C ILE A 15 2.79 -6.77 -11.25
N GLU A 16 2.98 -7.76 -12.13
CA GLU A 16 4.26 -7.99 -12.77
C GLU A 16 4.55 -6.93 -13.84
N PRO A 17 5.81 -6.69 -14.18
CA PRO A 17 7.00 -7.36 -13.64
C PRO A 17 7.38 -6.86 -12.26
N LEU A 18 7.74 -7.78 -11.37
CA LEU A 18 8.17 -7.46 -10.02
C LEU A 18 9.67 -7.19 -9.98
N GLY A 19 10.09 -6.31 -9.07
CA GLY A 19 11.49 -6.03 -8.87
C GLY A 19 12.19 -7.01 -7.94
N PHE A 20 11.51 -8.10 -7.55
CA PHE A 20 12.06 -9.08 -6.60
C PHE A 20 11.48 -10.47 -6.88
N SER A 21 12.10 -11.49 -6.27
CA SER A 21 11.66 -12.87 -6.40
C SER A 21 10.66 -13.23 -5.31
N LEU A 22 9.58 -13.94 -5.69
CA LEU A 22 8.60 -14.48 -4.75
C LEU A 22 8.87 -15.96 -4.44
N SER A 23 10.04 -16.48 -4.83
CA SER A 23 10.36 -17.87 -4.54
C SER A 23 10.42 -18.11 -3.02
N GLU A 24 10.03 -19.30 -2.59
CA GLU A 24 10.06 -19.68 -1.19
C GLU A 24 11.45 -19.49 -0.57
N LYS A 25 12.49 -19.81 -1.34
CA LYS A 25 13.87 -19.65 -0.88
C LYS A 25 14.22 -18.19 -0.64
N ALA A 26 13.81 -17.30 -1.53
CA ALA A 26 14.06 -15.86 -1.37
C ALA A 26 13.31 -15.30 -0.16
N ILE A 27 12.08 -15.75 0.06
CA ILE A 27 11.25 -15.32 1.19
C ILE A 27 11.89 -15.74 2.51
N LYS A 28 12.33 -16.98 2.61
CA LYS A 28 13.03 -17.49 3.80
C LYS A 28 14.31 -16.71 4.08
N ARG A 29 15.05 -16.40 3.02
CA ARG A 29 16.30 -15.65 3.13
C ARG A 29 16.08 -14.23 3.67
N ALA A 30 14.93 -13.65 3.38
CA ALA A 30 14.56 -12.32 3.85
C ALA A 30 14.02 -12.36 5.29
N GLY A 31 13.86 -13.53 5.90
CA GLY A 31 13.36 -13.66 7.27
C GLY A 31 11.89 -13.33 7.43
N MET A 32 11.10 -13.56 6.41
CA MET A 32 9.68 -13.20 6.41
C MET A 32 8.81 -14.30 7.04
N ASP A 33 8.87 -14.42 8.36
CA ASP A 33 8.10 -15.42 9.10
C ASP A 33 6.60 -15.22 8.98
N TYR A 34 6.17 -13.98 8.76
CA TYR A 34 4.76 -13.60 8.60
C TYR A 34 4.19 -13.92 7.21
N TRP A 35 5.00 -14.41 6.28
CA TRP A 35 4.60 -14.62 4.88
C TRP A 35 3.38 -15.53 4.77
N LYS A 36 3.31 -16.57 5.58
CA LYS A 36 2.18 -17.52 5.53
C LYS A 36 0.85 -16.90 5.92
N ASP A 37 0.88 -15.78 6.65
CA ASP A 37 -0.33 -15.06 7.06
C ASP A 37 -0.71 -13.95 6.09
N LEU A 38 0.08 -13.77 5.03
CA LEU A 38 -0.12 -12.71 4.06
C LEU A 38 -1.06 -13.15 2.95
N ASP A 39 -2.14 -12.39 2.76
CA ASP A 39 -3.07 -12.59 1.64
C ASP A 39 -2.51 -11.85 0.43
N VAL A 40 -1.88 -12.58 -0.50
CA VAL A 40 -1.24 -12.00 -1.67
C VAL A 40 -1.77 -12.63 -2.96
N THR A 41 -2.05 -11.79 -3.96
CA THR A 41 -2.46 -12.21 -5.30
C THR A 41 -1.54 -11.55 -6.31
N THR A 42 -1.11 -12.30 -7.33
CA THR A 42 -0.21 -11.82 -8.37
C THR A 42 -0.96 -11.73 -9.69
N TYR A 43 -0.66 -10.68 -10.47
CA TYR A 43 -1.27 -10.41 -11.77
C TYR A 43 -0.17 -10.22 -12.82
N LEU A 44 -0.46 -10.61 -14.05
CA LEU A 44 0.50 -10.44 -15.15
C LEU A 44 0.68 -8.97 -15.52
N ASP A 45 -0.40 -8.19 -15.43
CA ASP A 45 -0.38 -6.76 -15.75
C ASP A 45 -1.56 -6.05 -15.08
N TYR A 46 -1.60 -4.74 -15.27
CA TYR A 46 -2.64 -3.89 -14.68
C TYR A 46 -4.03 -4.24 -15.26
N GLU A 47 -4.09 -4.56 -16.54
CA GLU A 47 -5.35 -4.92 -17.20
C GLU A 47 -5.95 -6.18 -16.58
N GLU A 48 -5.13 -7.18 -16.26
CA GLU A 48 -5.63 -8.38 -15.58
C GLU A 48 -6.18 -8.05 -14.20
N PHE A 49 -5.52 -7.15 -13.48
CA PHE A 49 -6.04 -6.70 -12.18
C PHE A 49 -7.43 -6.10 -12.34
N LEU A 50 -7.62 -5.23 -13.33
CA LEU A 50 -8.92 -4.59 -13.56
C LEU A 50 -10.00 -5.59 -13.95
N GLU A 51 -9.64 -6.58 -14.75
CA GLU A 51 -10.59 -7.63 -15.16
C GLU A 51 -11.06 -8.47 -13.99
N LYS A 52 -10.15 -8.80 -13.08
CA LYS A 52 -10.45 -9.65 -11.93
C LYS A 52 -11.07 -8.89 -10.77
N ASN A 53 -11.00 -7.58 -10.78
CA ASN A 53 -11.55 -6.73 -9.73
C ASN A 53 -12.43 -5.65 -10.36
N PRO A 54 -13.53 -6.05 -11.02
CA PRO A 54 -14.40 -5.08 -11.71
C PRO A 54 -15.00 -4.08 -10.73
N GLY A 55 -15.03 -2.82 -11.14
CA GLY A 55 -15.57 -1.76 -10.30
C GLY A 55 -14.66 -1.33 -9.16
N ALA A 56 -13.39 -1.77 -9.15
CA ALA A 56 -12.45 -1.41 -8.10
C ALA A 56 -12.24 0.11 -8.05
N LYS A 57 -12.38 0.69 -6.86
CA LYS A 57 -12.03 2.09 -6.65
C LYS A 57 -10.57 2.15 -6.23
N ILE A 58 -9.75 2.82 -7.05
CA ILE A 58 -8.31 2.84 -6.86
C ILE A 58 -7.84 4.28 -6.65
N TYR A 59 -7.00 4.47 -5.63
CA TYR A 59 -6.25 5.71 -5.42
C TYR A 59 -4.81 5.45 -5.85
N TYR A 60 -4.21 6.40 -6.54
CA TYR A 60 -2.88 6.24 -7.14
C TYR A 60 -1.89 7.11 -6.40
N ALA A 61 -1.02 6.48 -5.63
CA ALA A 61 0.00 7.19 -4.86
C ALA A 61 1.19 7.53 -5.77
N THR A 62 1.41 8.81 -5.98
CA THR A 62 2.43 9.29 -6.92
C THR A 62 2.91 10.68 -6.49
N THR A 63 4.21 10.96 -6.68
CA THR A 63 4.75 12.29 -6.42
C THR A 63 4.20 13.34 -7.39
N LYS A 64 3.48 12.91 -8.43
CA LYS A 64 2.89 13.79 -9.46
C LYS A 64 1.46 14.17 -9.15
N GLY A 65 0.89 13.72 -8.04
CA GLY A 65 -0.47 14.04 -7.65
C GLY A 65 -0.65 15.54 -7.35
N LEU A 66 -1.84 16.05 -7.62
CA LEU A 66 -2.17 17.46 -7.40
C LEU A 66 -2.81 17.72 -6.05
N GLN A 67 -2.94 16.71 -5.23
CA GLN A 67 -3.51 16.81 -3.89
C GLN A 67 -2.77 15.85 -2.98
N THR A 68 -2.93 16.03 -1.66
CA THR A 68 -2.27 15.15 -0.70
C THR A 68 -3.12 13.92 -0.40
N TYR A 69 -2.49 12.91 0.16
CA TYR A 69 -3.19 11.68 0.55
C TYR A 69 -4.22 11.93 1.67
N THR A 70 -4.15 13.07 2.33
CA THR A 70 -5.12 13.41 3.38
C THR A 70 -6.35 14.14 2.83
N ASP A 71 -6.33 14.53 1.56
CA ASP A 71 -7.44 15.27 0.94
C ASP A 71 -8.56 14.38 0.43
N VAL A 72 -8.30 13.07 0.29
CA VAL A 72 -9.30 12.15 -0.24
C VAL A 72 -9.96 11.34 0.88
N ARG A 73 -11.15 10.83 0.60
CA ARG A 73 -11.85 9.93 1.52
C ARG A 73 -11.66 8.50 1.05
N PHE A 74 -10.89 7.71 1.82
CA PHE A 74 -10.67 6.30 1.50
C PHE A 74 -11.85 5.46 2.00
N GLU A 75 -12.54 4.80 1.09
CA GLU A 75 -13.56 3.81 1.47
C GLU A 75 -12.85 2.57 2.02
N ASP A 76 -13.54 1.81 2.86
CA ASP A 76 -12.94 0.65 3.51
C ASP A 76 -12.61 -0.49 2.55
N ASP A 77 -13.21 -0.50 1.36
CA ASP A 77 -12.98 -1.50 0.33
C ASP A 77 -12.17 -0.98 -0.86
N CYS A 78 -11.56 0.20 -0.74
CA CYS A 78 -10.78 0.78 -1.82
C CYS A 78 -9.42 0.10 -1.96
N TYR A 79 -8.75 0.40 -3.09
CA TYR A 79 -7.39 -0.05 -3.37
C TYR A 79 -6.48 1.17 -3.43
N ILE A 80 -5.24 0.98 -3.02
CA ILE A 80 -4.21 2.02 -3.14
C ILE A 80 -3.08 1.45 -3.98
N MET A 81 -2.80 2.08 -5.11
CA MET A 81 -1.77 1.62 -6.03
C MET A 81 -0.49 2.41 -5.86
N PHE A 82 0.63 1.69 -5.82
CA PHE A 82 1.96 2.28 -5.77
C PHE A 82 2.74 1.80 -6.98
N GLY A 83 3.65 2.64 -7.48
CA GLY A 83 4.47 2.28 -8.62
C GLY A 83 5.79 1.64 -8.20
N LYS A 84 6.55 1.18 -9.18
CA LYS A 84 7.90 0.67 -8.96
C LYS A 84 8.80 1.78 -8.44
N GLU A 85 9.79 1.41 -7.63
CA GLU A 85 10.76 2.38 -7.11
C GLU A 85 11.51 3.10 -8.22
N SER A 86 11.77 2.41 -9.34
CA SER A 86 12.57 2.97 -10.44
C SER A 86 11.80 3.88 -11.39
N ALA A 87 10.49 3.64 -11.57
CA ALA A 87 9.73 4.34 -12.61
C ALA A 87 8.40 4.93 -12.15
N GLY A 88 7.87 4.49 -11.02
CA GLY A 88 6.56 4.92 -10.56
C GLY A 88 5.43 4.31 -11.39
N ILE A 89 4.23 4.86 -11.25
CA ILE A 89 3.05 4.43 -12.01
C ILE A 89 3.12 5.06 -13.40
N PRO A 90 2.84 4.30 -14.47
CA PRO A 90 2.85 4.87 -15.82
C PRO A 90 1.92 6.08 -15.94
N GLU A 91 2.38 7.12 -16.61
CA GLU A 91 1.62 8.36 -16.72
C GLU A 91 0.31 8.20 -17.48
N GLU A 92 0.26 7.25 -18.41
CA GLU A 92 -0.98 6.95 -19.14
C GLU A 92 -2.12 6.53 -18.20
N ILE A 93 -1.77 5.81 -17.13
CA ILE A 93 -2.74 5.42 -16.12
C ILE A 93 -3.15 6.63 -15.29
N LEU A 94 -2.18 7.42 -14.86
CA LEU A 94 -2.44 8.59 -14.00
C LEU A 94 -3.34 9.61 -14.70
N MET A 95 -3.12 9.85 -15.97
CA MET A 95 -3.88 10.84 -16.73
C MET A 95 -5.39 10.55 -16.76
N LYS A 96 -5.75 9.28 -16.70
CA LYS A 96 -7.15 8.86 -16.72
C LYS A 96 -7.83 8.97 -15.34
N HIS A 97 -7.05 9.20 -14.28
CA HIS A 97 -7.54 9.15 -12.90
C HIS A 97 -7.04 10.32 -12.07
N LYS A 98 -7.00 11.49 -12.68
CA LYS A 98 -6.45 12.71 -12.05
C LYS A 98 -6.99 12.96 -10.65
N GLU A 99 -8.29 12.79 -10.44
CA GLU A 99 -8.96 13.06 -9.18
C GLU A 99 -8.57 12.09 -8.07
N ASN A 100 -8.05 10.92 -8.45
CA ASN A 100 -7.65 9.89 -7.50
C ASN A 100 -6.14 9.77 -7.34
N CYS A 101 -5.38 10.68 -7.95
CA CYS A 101 -3.93 10.73 -7.75
C CYS A 101 -3.62 11.54 -6.51
N ILE A 102 -2.83 10.95 -5.61
CA ILE A 102 -2.53 11.52 -4.31
C ILE A 102 -1.02 11.47 -4.06
N ARG A 103 -0.52 12.40 -3.26
CA ARG A 103 0.89 12.42 -2.94
C ARG A 103 1.13 12.59 -1.45
N ILE A 104 2.29 12.13 -0.99
CA ILE A 104 2.78 12.40 0.35
C ILE A 104 3.56 13.71 0.28
N PRO A 105 3.23 14.73 1.09
CA PRO A 105 3.98 15.99 1.08
C PRO A 105 5.45 15.79 1.43
N MET A 106 6.32 16.54 0.77
CA MET A 106 7.75 16.56 1.04
C MET A 106 8.25 18.01 0.92
N ILE A 107 9.35 18.30 1.60
CA ILE A 107 9.93 19.64 1.54
C ILE A 107 10.35 19.99 0.12
N ASN A 108 10.93 19.03 -0.59
CA ASN A 108 11.39 19.17 -1.96
C ASN A 108 10.96 18.00 -2.80
N ASP A 109 10.94 18.15 -4.13
CA ASP A 109 10.64 17.09 -5.06
C ASP A 109 11.90 16.37 -5.56
N ILE A 110 12.98 16.43 -4.79
CA ILE A 110 14.27 15.86 -5.19
C ILE A 110 14.17 14.33 -5.29
N ARG A 111 13.43 13.69 -4.41
CA ARG A 111 13.29 12.24 -4.36
C ARG A 111 11.90 11.83 -3.90
N SER A 112 11.55 10.59 -4.19
CA SER A 112 10.41 9.94 -3.55
C SER A 112 10.87 9.29 -2.24
N LEU A 113 9.93 9.04 -1.34
CA LEU A 113 10.21 8.27 -0.14
C LEU A 113 10.38 6.81 -0.49
N ASN A 114 11.06 6.06 0.38
CA ASN A 114 11.15 4.62 0.26
C ASN A 114 9.76 4.02 0.08
N LEU A 115 9.63 3.04 -0.81
CA LEU A 115 8.33 2.47 -1.18
C LEU A 115 7.60 1.89 0.03
N SER A 116 8.28 1.10 0.87
CA SER A 116 7.61 0.49 2.03
C SER A 116 7.15 1.54 3.03
N ASN A 117 7.90 2.63 3.20
CA ASN A 117 7.49 3.74 4.04
C ASN A 117 6.27 4.44 3.46
N SER A 118 6.26 4.67 2.16
CA SER A 118 5.11 5.30 1.49
C SER A 118 3.84 4.47 1.65
N VAL A 119 3.95 3.15 1.50
CA VAL A 119 2.82 2.25 1.68
C VAL A 119 2.27 2.37 3.11
N ALA A 120 3.15 2.32 4.10
CA ALA A 120 2.73 2.41 5.50
C ALA A 120 2.03 3.74 5.80
N ILE A 121 2.60 4.86 5.33
CA ILE A 121 2.04 6.19 5.58
C ILE A 121 0.62 6.30 5.02
N VAL A 122 0.45 5.96 3.74
CA VAL A 122 -0.85 6.13 3.08
C VAL A 122 -1.87 5.12 3.61
N LEU A 123 -1.45 3.88 3.81
CA LEU A 123 -2.34 2.84 4.32
C LEU A 123 -2.87 3.19 5.71
N TYR A 124 -2.01 3.65 6.62
CA TYR A 124 -2.45 4.00 7.96
C TYR A 124 -3.36 5.22 7.98
N GLU A 125 -3.23 6.14 7.04
CA GLU A 125 -4.19 7.23 6.91
C GLU A 125 -5.56 6.68 6.49
N ALA A 126 -5.60 5.76 5.55
CA ALA A 126 -6.85 5.12 5.13
C ALA A 126 -7.51 4.37 6.31
N LEU A 127 -6.71 3.67 7.09
CA LEU A 127 -7.19 2.96 8.28
C LEU A 127 -7.70 3.93 9.34
N ARG A 128 -6.99 5.05 9.55
CA ARG A 128 -7.41 6.07 10.49
C ARG A 128 -8.78 6.64 10.10
N GLN A 129 -8.98 6.92 8.82
CA GLN A 129 -10.25 7.44 8.33
C GLN A 129 -11.41 6.46 8.57
N ASN A 130 -11.09 5.18 8.61
CA ASN A 130 -12.07 4.12 8.87
C ASN A 130 -12.01 3.64 10.32
N ASN A 131 -11.52 4.49 11.23
CA ASN A 131 -11.53 4.30 12.68
C ASN A 131 -10.73 3.09 13.17
N PHE A 132 -9.72 2.64 12.39
CA PHE A 132 -8.90 1.47 12.74
C PHE A 132 -9.74 0.23 13.07
N ASP A 133 -10.82 0.03 12.32
CA ASP A 133 -11.72 -1.11 12.56
C ASP A 133 -10.96 -2.43 12.66
N HIS A 134 -11.33 -3.23 13.64
CA HIS A 134 -10.74 -4.55 13.90
C HIS A 134 -9.27 -4.54 14.32
N MET A 135 -8.74 -3.37 14.68
CA MET A 135 -7.35 -3.25 15.12
C MET A 135 -7.26 -3.02 16.63
N GLN A 136 -6.17 -3.48 17.20
CA GLN A 136 -5.91 -3.27 18.63
C GLN A 136 -5.44 -1.83 18.84
N LEU A 137 -6.18 -1.07 19.66
CA LEU A 137 -5.92 0.35 19.89
C LEU A 137 -5.13 0.65 21.14
N GLN A 138 -4.96 -0.32 22.03
CA GLN A 138 -4.28 -0.12 23.30
C GLN A 138 -3.34 -1.26 23.56
N GLY A 139 -2.29 -0.98 24.30
CA GLY A 139 -1.32 -1.98 24.70
C GLY A 139 -1.23 -2.09 26.22
N GLU A 140 -0.53 -3.10 26.68
CA GLU A 140 -0.26 -3.33 28.08
C GLU A 140 1.23 -3.46 28.31
N LEU A 141 1.66 -3.16 29.54
CA LEU A 141 3.04 -3.37 29.94
C LEU A 141 3.23 -4.85 30.29
N HIS A 142 4.46 -5.36 30.13
CA HIS A 142 4.77 -6.75 30.45
C HIS A 142 4.87 -6.99 31.95
N ASP A 143 5.64 -6.14 32.64
CA ASP A 143 5.99 -6.37 34.06
C ASP A 143 5.26 -5.44 35.02
N HIS A 144 4.56 -4.44 34.51
CA HIS A 144 3.87 -3.43 35.29
C HIS A 144 2.49 -3.17 34.71
N LYS A 145 1.71 -2.33 35.38
CA LYS A 145 0.40 -1.90 34.90
C LYS A 145 0.37 -0.39 34.75
N TRP A 146 -0.32 0.09 33.73
CA TRP A 146 -0.54 1.52 33.57
C TRP A 146 -1.41 2.03 34.73
N LYS A 147 -1.08 3.22 35.21
CA LYS A 147 -1.86 3.87 36.28
C LYS A 147 -2.85 4.87 35.71
#